data_8b5df914600a4db56b9c27462dfffd7b
#
_entry.id   8b5df914600a4db56b9c27462dfffd7b
#
_cell.length_a   1.000
_cell.length_b   1.000
_cell.length_c   1.000
_cell.angle_alpha   90.00
_cell.angle_beta   90.00
_cell.angle_gamma   90.00
#
_symmetry.space_group_name_H-M   'P 1'
#
loop_
_entity.id
_entity.type
_entity.pdbx_description
1 polymer ?
#
loop_
_entity_poly.entity_id
_entity_poly.type
_entity_poly.pdbx_seq_one_letter_code
_entity_poly.pdbx_strand_id
1 'polypeptide(L)'
;MAADYENQLDEFSLDAPIVAHENYQWANYVRGVVKHLQLRNNSFGGVDMVISGNVPQGAGLSSSASLEVAVGTVLQQLYHLPLDGAQIALNGQEAENQFVGCNCGIMDQLISALGKKDHALLIDCRSLGTKAVSMPKGVAVVIINSNFKRTLVGSEYNTRREQCETGARFFQQPALRDVTIEEFNAVAHELDPIVAKRVRHILTENARTVEAASALEQGDLKRMGELMAESHASMRDDFEITVPQIDTLVEIVKAVI
;
A
#
# COMPACT_ATOMS: atom_id res chain seq x y z
N MET A 1 19.33 -15.78 2.80
CA MET A 1 19.43 -16.24 1.40
C MET A 1 18.10 -16.05 0.69
N ALA A 2 18.09 -15.46 -0.47
CA ALA A 2 16.89 -15.29 -1.30
C ALA A 2 16.89 -16.34 -2.43
N ALA A 3 16.04 -17.38 -2.27
CA ALA A 3 16.00 -18.52 -3.18
C ALA A 3 15.55 -18.13 -4.60
N ASP A 4 14.64 -17.17 -4.71
CA ASP A 4 14.08 -16.70 -6.00
C ASP A 4 15.02 -15.73 -6.74
N TYR A 5 16.15 -15.35 -6.13
CA TYR A 5 17.20 -14.52 -6.69
C TYR A 5 18.50 -15.29 -6.82
N GLU A 6 18.49 -16.40 -7.53
CA GLU A 6 19.68 -17.23 -7.79
C GLU A 6 20.43 -17.63 -6.51
N ASN A 7 19.72 -17.81 -5.41
CA ASN A 7 20.27 -18.10 -4.08
C ASN A 7 21.24 -16.99 -3.57
N GLN A 8 21.01 -15.74 -3.92
CA GLN A 8 21.80 -14.63 -3.40
C GLN A 8 21.84 -14.66 -1.87
N LEU A 9 23.02 -14.40 -1.33
CA LEU A 9 23.26 -14.40 0.11
C LEU A 9 23.51 -12.96 0.57
N ASP A 10 22.86 -12.56 1.66
CA ASP A 10 23.15 -11.35 2.40
C ASP A 10 23.43 -11.68 3.85
N GLU A 11 24.45 -11.07 4.43
CA GLU A 11 24.88 -11.24 5.82
C GLU A 11 25.21 -9.88 6.42
N PHE A 12 24.74 -9.61 7.64
CA PHE A 12 25.06 -8.38 8.38
C PHE A 12 25.03 -8.62 9.88
N SER A 13 25.82 -7.84 10.62
CA SER A 13 25.88 -7.89 12.07
C SER A 13 24.74 -7.13 12.72
N LEU A 14 24.19 -7.68 13.81
CA LEU A 14 23.21 -7.00 14.67
C LEU A 14 23.88 -6.03 15.66
N ASP A 15 25.20 -6.18 15.91
CA ASP A 15 25.97 -5.35 16.87
C ASP A 15 26.61 -4.13 16.19
N ALA A 16 26.45 -3.98 14.87
CA ALA A 16 26.95 -2.85 14.11
C ALA A 16 25.79 -2.05 13.47
N PRO A 17 26.01 -0.78 13.09
CA PRO A 17 24.99 -0.02 12.37
C PRO A 17 24.54 -0.73 11.09
N ILE A 18 23.24 -1.02 10.99
CA ILE A 18 22.68 -1.64 9.80
C ILE A 18 22.55 -0.59 8.71
N VAL A 19 23.30 -0.80 7.61
CA VAL A 19 23.32 0.06 6.43
C VAL A 19 22.71 -0.64 5.22
N ALA A 20 22.29 0.14 4.22
CA ALA A 20 21.73 -0.40 2.99
C ALA A 20 22.77 -1.24 2.22
N HIS A 21 22.33 -2.35 1.62
CA HIS A 21 23.11 -3.14 0.71
C HIS A 21 23.13 -2.46 -0.67
N GLU A 22 24.32 -2.27 -1.23
CA GLU A 22 24.49 -1.49 -2.47
C GLU A 22 23.90 -2.18 -3.71
N ASN A 23 23.94 -3.51 -3.77
CA ASN A 23 23.60 -4.27 -4.98
C ASN A 23 22.30 -5.08 -4.87
N TYR A 24 21.86 -5.42 -3.65
CA TYR A 24 20.69 -6.29 -3.44
C TYR A 24 19.53 -5.52 -2.83
N GLN A 25 18.64 -5.03 -3.68
CA GLN A 25 17.46 -4.28 -3.23
C GLN A 25 16.56 -5.11 -2.31
N TRP A 26 16.39 -6.41 -2.57
CA TRP A 26 15.60 -7.29 -1.71
C TRP A 26 16.13 -7.34 -0.27
N ALA A 27 17.45 -7.28 -0.11
CA ALA A 27 18.09 -7.30 1.21
C ALA A 27 17.76 -6.06 2.03
N ASN A 28 17.50 -4.92 1.37
CA ASN A 28 17.20 -3.67 2.06
C ASN A 28 15.84 -3.70 2.77
N TYR A 29 14.87 -4.45 2.27
CA TYR A 29 13.61 -4.68 2.99
C TYR A 29 13.86 -5.47 4.27
N VAL A 30 14.66 -6.53 4.21
CA VAL A 30 15.04 -7.34 5.37
C VAL A 30 15.83 -6.53 6.40
N ARG A 31 16.88 -5.84 5.94
CA ARG A 31 17.74 -4.98 6.77
C ARG A 31 16.95 -3.85 7.44
N GLY A 32 16.04 -3.24 6.69
CA GLY A 32 15.13 -2.19 7.19
C GLY A 32 14.23 -2.70 8.32
N VAL A 33 13.57 -3.86 8.13
CA VAL A 33 12.73 -4.49 9.15
C VAL A 33 13.53 -4.78 10.42
N VAL A 34 14.71 -5.40 10.29
CA VAL A 34 15.58 -5.74 11.43
C VAL A 34 16.02 -4.47 12.17
N LYS A 35 16.47 -3.44 11.44
CA LYS A 35 16.87 -2.16 12.02
C LYS A 35 15.74 -1.50 12.81
N HIS A 36 14.54 -1.42 12.24
CA HIS A 36 13.41 -0.77 12.89
C HIS A 36 12.87 -1.58 14.08
N LEU A 37 12.99 -2.91 14.07
CA LEU A 37 12.73 -3.74 15.25
C LEU A 37 13.70 -3.41 16.40
N GLN A 38 14.99 -3.22 16.11
CA GLN A 38 15.97 -2.80 17.11
C GLN A 38 15.67 -1.38 17.65
N LEU A 39 15.32 -0.44 16.78
CA LEU A 39 14.95 0.93 17.17
C LEU A 39 13.71 0.97 18.08
N ARG A 40 12.84 -0.02 18.00
CA ARG A 40 11.70 -0.23 18.90
C ARG A 40 12.07 -0.93 20.22
N ASN A 41 13.37 -1.01 20.55
CA ASN A 41 13.91 -1.66 21.75
C ASN A 41 13.59 -3.16 21.85
N ASN A 42 13.36 -3.84 20.72
CA ASN A 42 13.26 -5.29 20.71
C ASN A 42 14.66 -5.90 20.75
N SER A 43 14.85 -6.87 21.64
CA SER A 43 16.08 -7.62 21.75
C SER A 43 15.90 -9.00 21.13
N PHE A 44 16.73 -9.34 20.17
CA PHE A 44 16.74 -10.65 19.49
C PHE A 44 18.14 -11.01 19.00
N GLY A 45 18.39 -12.29 18.79
CA GLY A 45 19.68 -12.80 18.32
C GLY A 45 19.74 -12.95 16.80
N GLY A 46 20.86 -13.53 16.33
CA GLY A 46 21.06 -13.84 14.92
C GLY A 46 20.12 -14.94 14.43
N VAL A 47 19.86 -14.96 13.12
CA VAL A 47 19.02 -15.97 12.48
C VAL A 47 19.53 -16.28 11.08
N ASP A 48 19.56 -17.56 10.73
CA ASP A 48 19.72 -18.00 9.34
C ASP A 48 18.35 -18.14 8.71
N MET A 49 18.11 -17.39 7.63
CA MET A 49 16.80 -17.30 6.99
C MET A 49 16.89 -17.62 5.50
N VAL A 50 15.98 -18.47 5.03
CA VAL A 50 15.73 -18.68 3.59
C VAL A 50 14.43 -18.00 3.24
N ILE A 51 14.46 -17.15 2.22
CA ILE A 51 13.31 -16.37 1.74
C ILE A 51 12.95 -16.89 0.35
N SER A 52 11.68 -17.23 0.18
CA SER A 52 11.06 -17.55 -1.12
C SER A 52 9.61 -17.06 -1.11
N GLY A 53 9.10 -16.61 -2.24
CA GLY A 53 7.74 -16.10 -2.35
C GLY A 53 7.17 -16.22 -3.75
N ASN A 54 5.86 -16.32 -3.82
CA ASN A 54 5.11 -16.41 -5.07
C ASN A 54 4.27 -15.15 -5.38
N VAL A 55 4.44 -14.08 -4.60
CA VAL A 55 3.81 -12.78 -4.91
C VAL A 55 4.55 -12.17 -6.10
N PRO A 56 3.87 -11.90 -7.22
CA PRO A 56 4.51 -11.33 -8.39
C PRO A 56 5.15 -9.98 -8.11
N GLN A 57 6.44 -9.86 -8.40
CA GLN A 57 7.21 -8.65 -8.13
C GLN A 57 7.00 -7.62 -9.24
N GLY A 58 6.93 -6.34 -8.86
CA GLY A 58 6.74 -5.24 -9.80
C GLY A 58 5.36 -5.21 -10.49
N ALA A 59 4.42 -6.04 -10.05
CA ALA A 59 3.07 -6.14 -10.60
C ALA A 59 2.01 -5.35 -9.79
N GLY A 60 2.43 -4.55 -8.80
CA GLY A 60 1.50 -3.79 -7.94
C GLY A 60 0.76 -4.65 -6.91
N LEU A 61 1.30 -5.81 -6.56
CA LEU A 61 0.71 -6.77 -5.61
C LEU A 61 1.40 -6.78 -4.25
N SER A 62 2.05 -5.67 -3.89
CA SER A 62 2.63 -5.43 -2.56
C SER A 62 3.67 -6.47 -2.13
N SER A 63 4.53 -6.92 -3.05
CA SER A 63 5.56 -7.91 -2.75
C SER A 63 6.56 -7.43 -1.69
N SER A 64 6.86 -6.13 -1.62
CA SER A 64 7.70 -5.51 -0.58
C SER A 64 7.06 -5.67 0.80
N ALA A 65 5.82 -5.23 0.97
CA ALA A 65 5.09 -5.33 2.23
C ALA A 65 4.92 -6.78 2.68
N SER A 66 4.67 -7.71 1.73
CA SER A 66 4.60 -9.14 2.02
C SER A 66 5.91 -9.66 2.61
N LEU A 67 7.07 -9.27 2.04
CA LEU A 67 8.38 -9.65 2.56
C LEU A 67 8.65 -9.02 3.94
N GLU A 68 8.37 -7.72 4.10
CA GLU A 68 8.57 -7.00 5.36
C GLU A 68 7.79 -7.62 6.51
N VAL A 69 6.50 -7.87 6.27
CA VAL A 69 5.60 -8.48 7.27
C VAL A 69 6.00 -9.93 7.57
N ALA A 70 6.41 -10.71 6.56
CA ALA A 70 6.89 -12.07 6.77
C ALA A 70 8.13 -12.09 7.66
N VAL A 71 9.12 -11.25 7.39
CA VAL A 71 10.36 -11.15 8.19
C VAL A 71 10.04 -10.67 9.61
N GLY A 72 9.21 -9.64 9.77
CA GLY A 72 8.78 -9.15 11.09
C GLY A 72 8.06 -10.24 11.89
N THR A 73 7.16 -10.99 11.24
CA THR A 73 6.41 -12.07 11.87
C THR A 73 7.32 -13.24 12.29
N VAL A 74 8.28 -13.63 11.45
CA VAL A 74 9.26 -14.69 11.79
C VAL A 74 10.07 -14.31 13.02
N LEU A 75 10.59 -13.07 13.06
CA LEU A 75 11.36 -12.61 14.22
C LEU A 75 10.50 -12.49 15.48
N GLN A 76 9.26 -11.98 15.33
CA GLN A 76 8.29 -11.93 16.41
C GLN A 76 7.99 -13.30 17.00
N GLN A 77 7.76 -14.32 16.16
CA GLN A 77 7.49 -15.69 16.63
C GLN A 77 8.73 -16.36 17.22
N LEU A 78 9.88 -16.25 16.57
CA LEU A 78 11.11 -16.90 16.98
C LEU A 78 11.63 -16.39 18.33
N TYR A 79 11.52 -15.09 18.56
CA TYR A 79 12.05 -14.42 19.75
C TYR A 79 10.95 -13.97 20.73
N HIS A 80 9.70 -14.36 20.48
CA HIS A 80 8.55 -13.99 21.33
C HIS A 80 8.45 -12.50 21.59
N LEU A 81 8.69 -11.69 20.54
CA LEU A 81 8.62 -10.24 20.68
C LEU A 81 7.18 -9.80 21.00
N PRO A 82 6.98 -8.81 21.89
CA PRO A 82 5.65 -8.36 22.30
C PRO A 82 5.03 -7.43 21.25
N LEU A 83 4.86 -7.93 20.02
CA LEU A 83 4.35 -7.19 18.87
C LEU A 83 3.08 -7.86 18.36
N ASP A 84 2.06 -7.07 18.08
CA ASP A 84 0.87 -7.50 17.34
C ASP A 84 1.04 -7.27 15.82
N GLY A 85 0.06 -7.71 15.04
CA GLY A 85 0.10 -7.58 13.58
C GLY A 85 0.14 -6.12 13.10
N ALA A 86 -0.52 -5.19 13.80
CA ALA A 86 -0.47 -3.77 13.45
C ALA A 86 0.92 -3.17 13.72
N GLN A 87 1.56 -3.58 14.79
CA GLN A 87 2.93 -3.15 15.12
C GLN A 87 3.96 -3.72 14.13
N ILE A 88 3.76 -4.95 13.67
CA ILE A 88 4.58 -5.54 12.60
C ILE A 88 4.39 -4.77 11.29
N ALA A 89 3.14 -4.41 10.94
CA ALA A 89 2.84 -3.62 9.75
C ALA A 89 3.49 -2.23 9.82
N LEU A 90 3.41 -1.54 10.97
CA LEU A 90 4.08 -0.25 11.18
C LEU A 90 5.59 -0.36 11.05
N ASN A 91 6.19 -1.42 11.58
CA ASN A 91 7.63 -1.66 11.43
C ASN A 91 8.05 -1.86 9.96
N GLY A 92 7.25 -2.58 9.18
CA GLY A 92 7.46 -2.74 7.73
C GLY A 92 7.36 -1.40 7.00
N GLN A 93 6.32 -0.60 7.27
CA GLN A 93 6.17 0.73 6.67
C GLN A 93 7.35 1.67 7.01
N GLU A 94 7.81 1.67 8.25
CA GLU A 94 8.98 2.46 8.65
C GLU A 94 10.24 1.99 7.91
N ALA A 95 10.42 0.68 7.74
CA ALA A 95 11.52 0.12 6.95
C ALA A 95 11.45 0.59 5.49
N GLU A 96 10.28 0.54 4.87
CA GLU A 96 10.10 1.00 3.48
C GLU A 96 10.31 2.51 3.34
N ASN A 97 9.76 3.32 4.25
CA ASN A 97 9.84 4.77 4.19
C ASN A 97 11.23 5.32 4.53
N GLN A 98 11.84 4.83 5.62
CA GLN A 98 13.03 5.45 6.20
C GLN A 98 14.34 4.74 5.81
N PHE A 99 14.27 3.47 5.41
CA PHE A 99 15.46 2.72 5.04
C PHE A 99 15.54 2.46 3.54
N VAL A 100 14.44 2.07 2.90
CA VAL A 100 14.38 1.86 1.44
C VAL A 100 14.15 3.16 0.69
N GLY A 101 13.44 4.14 1.29
CA GLY A 101 13.23 5.48 0.75
C GLY A 101 11.96 5.65 -0.09
N CYS A 102 10.98 4.76 0.03
CA CYS A 102 9.67 4.87 -0.59
C CYS A 102 8.63 5.33 0.44
N ASN A 103 8.13 6.57 0.33
CA ASN A 103 7.17 7.15 1.29
C ASN A 103 5.75 6.60 1.12
N CYS A 104 5.59 5.27 1.15
CA CYS A 104 4.30 4.60 1.01
C CYS A 104 3.35 4.83 2.19
N GLY A 105 2.04 4.58 1.96
CA GLY A 105 1.04 4.46 3.03
C GLY A 105 1.17 3.11 3.75
N ILE A 106 0.32 2.89 4.76
CA ILE A 106 0.36 1.69 5.62
C ILE A 106 -0.49 0.52 5.07
N MET A 107 -1.29 0.74 4.02
CA MET A 107 -2.31 -0.19 3.55
C MET A 107 -1.74 -1.58 3.26
N ASP A 108 -0.65 -1.64 2.52
CA ASP A 108 -0.06 -2.88 2.03
C ASP A 108 0.49 -3.75 3.16
N GLN A 109 1.12 -3.13 4.14
CA GLN A 109 1.63 -3.83 5.32
C GLN A 109 0.48 -4.28 6.24
N LEU A 110 -0.57 -3.45 6.42
CA LEU A 110 -1.72 -3.83 7.24
C LEU A 110 -2.50 -5.01 6.64
N ILE A 111 -2.76 -5.00 5.32
CA ILE A 111 -3.44 -6.14 4.70
C ILE A 111 -2.59 -7.40 4.73
N SER A 112 -1.27 -7.29 4.56
CA SER A 112 -0.36 -8.43 4.67
C SER A 112 -0.32 -9.03 6.07
N ALA A 113 -0.44 -8.20 7.13
CA ALA A 113 -0.39 -8.63 8.52
C ALA A 113 -1.76 -9.09 9.06
N LEU A 114 -2.86 -8.47 8.64
CA LEU A 114 -4.19 -8.62 9.27
C LEU A 114 -5.25 -9.19 8.33
N GLY A 115 -4.91 -9.46 7.08
CA GLY A 115 -5.82 -10.00 6.08
C GLY A 115 -6.42 -11.34 6.51
N LYS A 116 -7.69 -11.56 6.15
CA LYS A 116 -8.39 -12.82 6.38
C LYS A 116 -8.80 -13.44 5.07
N LYS A 117 -8.72 -14.77 4.99
CA LYS A 117 -9.20 -15.52 3.84
C LYS A 117 -10.67 -15.17 3.54
N ASP A 118 -11.00 -15.03 2.27
CA ASP A 118 -12.34 -14.73 1.76
C ASP A 118 -12.92 -13.39 2.25
N HIS A 119 -12.06 -12.44 2.64
CA HIS A 119 -12.46 -11.10 3.07
C HIS A 119 -11.60 -10.02 2.38
N ALA A 120 -12.22 -8.90 2.07
CA ALA A 120 -11.52 -7.63 1.92
C ALA A 120 -11.29 -7.00 3.30
N LEU A 121 -10.34 -6.09 3.41
CA LEU A 121 -10.06 -5.38 4.66
C LEU A 121 -10.30 -3.88 4.44
N LEU A 122 -11.32 -3.33 5.08
CA LEU A 122 -11.49 -1.88 5.17
C LEU A 122 -10.55 -1.36 6.26
N ILE A 123 -9.69 -0.41 5.89
CA ILE A 123 -8.64 0.13 6.76
C ILE A 123 -8.85 1.63 6.96
N ASP A 124 -8.91 2.08 8.21
CA ASP A 124 -8.72 3.48 8.55
C ASP A 124 -7.22 3.74 8.76
N CYS A 125 -6.58 4.38 7.77
CA CYS A 125 -5.13 4.61 7.79
C CYS A 125 -4.67 5.60 8.88
N ARG A 126 -5.58 6.30 9.57
CA ARG A 126 -5.24 7.21 10.68
C ARG A 126 -5.24 6.48 12.02
N SER A 127 -6.34 5.79 12.31
CA SER A 127 -6.50 5.06 13.59
C SER A 127 -5.90 3.65 13.56
N LEU A 128 -5.54 3.15 12.40
CA LEU A 128 -5.17 1.76 12.11
C LEU A 128 -6.30 0.76 12.42
N GLY A 129 -7.53 1.27 12.59
CA GLY A 129 -8.71 0.45 12.76
C GLY A 129 -9.02 -0.32 11.49
N THR A 130 -9.37 -1.60 11.64
CA THR A 130 -9.66 -2.48 10.51
C THR A 130 -11.01 -3.16 10.66
N LYS A 131 -11.70 -3.35 9.53
CA LYS A 131 -12.93 -4.12 9.45
C LYS A 131 -12.82 -5.16 8.34
N ALA A 132 -12.94 -6.44 8.69
CA ALA A 132 -13.01 -7.51 7.71
C ALA A 132 -14.39 -7.48 7.02
N VAL A 133 -14.41 -7.38 5.70
CA VAL A 133 -15.59 -7.31 4.84
C VAL A 133 -15.68 -8.61 4.07
N SER A 134 -16.71 -9.40 4.29
CA SER A 134 -16.88 -10.71 3.66
C SER A 134 -17.04 -10.58 2.14
N MET A 135 -16.29 -11.37 1.40
CA MET A 135 -16.49 -11.50 -0.05
C MET A 135 -17.70 -12.36 -0.35
N PRO A 136 -18.58 -11.95 -1.28
CA PRO A 136 -19.72 -12.75 -1.68
C PRO A 136 -19.29 -14.12 -2.24
N LYS A 137 -20.07 -15.17 -1.98
CA LYS A 137 -19.80 -16.50 -2.54
C LYS A 137 -19.97 -16.51 -4.05
N GLY A 138 -19.14 -17.27 -4.74
CA GLY A 138 -19.20 -17.42 -6.20
C GLY A 138 -18.56 -16.25 -6.98
N VAL A 139 -17.86 -15.37 -6.31
CA VAL A 139 -17.10 -14.27 -6.91
C VAL A 139 -15.61 -14.59 -6.89
N ALA A 140 -14.91 -14.22 -7.95
CA ALA A 140 -13.46 -14.29 -8.04
C ALA A 140 -12.87 -12.90 -8.26
N VAL A 141 -11.76 -12.60 -7.60
CA VAL A 141 -10.93 -11.44 -7.91
C VAL A 141 -9.96 -11.83 -9.03
N VAL A 142 -10.12 -11.18 -10.20
CA VAL A 142 -9.24 -11.42 -11.37
C VAL A 142 -8.18 -10.34 -11.41
N ILE A 143 -6.92 -10.73 -11.38
CA ILE A 143 -5.77 -9.82 -11.47
C ILE A 143 -5.19 -9.92 -12.87
N ILE A 144 -5.17 -8.78 -13.58
CA ILE A 144 -4.66 -8.70 -14.96
C ILE A 144 -3.40 -7.82 -14.95
N ASN A 145 -2.24 -8.44 -15.15
CA ASN A 145 -0.98 -7.71 -15.24
C ASN A 145 -0.82 -7.07 -16.62
N SER A 146 -0.66 -5.75 -16.66
CA SER A 146 -0.39 -4.99 -17.89
C SER A 146 1.00 -5.25 -18.48
N ASN A 147 1.90 -5.91 -17.76
CA ASN A 147 3.33 -6.06 -18.07
C ASN A 147 4.07 -4.73 -18.30
N PHE A 148 3.45 -3.61 -17.96
CA PHE A 148 4.11 -2.30 -18.01
C PHE A 148 4.93 -2.09 -16.73
N LYS A 149 6.25 -2.08 -16.87
CA LYS A 149 7.15 -1.83 -15.73
C LYS A 149 7.22 -0.33 -15.44
N ARG A 150 6.87 0.07 -14.22
CA ARG A 150 7.09 1.43 -13.74
C ARG A 150 8.58 1.64 -13.45
N THR A 151 9.20 2.58 -14.13
CA THR A 151 10.64 2.90 -13.96
C THR A 151 10.92 3.97 -12.93
N LEU A 152 9.90 4.72 -12.45
CA LEU A 152 10.06 5.89 -11.58
C LEU A 152 9.02 5.95 -10.43
N VAL A 153 8.65 4.82 -9.87
CA VAL A 153 7.55 4.72 -8.88
C VAL A 153 7.75 5.64 -7.67
N GLY A 154 8.97 5.79 -7.15
CA GLY A 154 9.23 6.59 -5.96
C GLY A 154 9.01 8.09 -6.15
N SER A 155 9.45 8.66 -7.29
CA SER A 155 9.36 10.11 -7.52
C SER A 155 7.91 10.58 -7.77
N GLU A 156 7.14 9.85 -8.59
CA GLU A 156 5.76 10.22 -8.88
C GLU A 156 4.83 10.03 -7.67
N TYR A 157 5.03 8.97 -6.89
CA TYR A 157 4.28 8.76 -5.66
C TYR A 157 4.50 9.91 -4.67
N ASN A 158 5.76 10.30 -4.46
CA ASN A 158 6.11 11.41 -3.58
C ASN A 158 5.49 12.73 -4.08
N THR A 159 5.55 12.99 -5.39
CA THR A 159 4.90 14.18 -5.99
C THR A 159 3.40 14.22 -5.74
N ARG A 160 2.68 13.09 -5.90
CA ARG A 160 1.24 13.02 -5.61
C ARG A 160 0.95 13.29 -4.14
N ARG A 161 1.78 12.75 -3.25
CA ARG A 161 1.66 13.00 -1.82
C ARG A 161 1.85 14.48 -1.48
N GLU A 162 2.88 15.13 -2.01
CA GLU A 162 3.13 16.57 -1.82
C GLU A 162 1.97 17.44 -2.33
N GLN A 163 1.37 17.08 -3.48
CA GLN A 163 0.21 17.77 -4.02
C GLN A 163 -1.02 17.62 -3.11
N CYS A 164 -1.26 16.44 -2.55
CA CYS A 164 -2.33 16.21 -1.57
C CYS A 164 -2.09 16.99 -0.26
N GLU A 165 -0.86 17.02 0.24
CA GLU A 165 -0.48 17.78 1.43
C GLU A 165 -0.62 19.29 1.20
N THR A 166 -0.34 19.76 -0.01
CA THR A 166 -0.59 21.16 -0.41
C THR A 166 -2.07 21.49 -0.37
N GLY A 167 -2.91 20.58 -0.87
CA GLY A 167 -4.37 20.73 -0.74
C GLY A 167 -4.83 20.77 0.72
N ALA A 168 -4.34 19.87 1.56
CA ALA A 168 -4.69 19.86 2.99
C ALA A 168 -4.29 21.17 3.70
N ARG A 169 -3.10 21.70 3.39
CA ARG A 169 -2.65 23.01 3.91
C ARG A 169 -3.52 24.16 3.49
N PHE A 170 -4.02 24.16 2.22
CA PHE A 170 -4.95 25.19 1.75
C PHE A 170 -6.22 25.23 2.61
N PHE A 171 -6.76 24.07 2.98
CA PHE A 171 -7.93 23.96 3.86
C PHE A 171 -7.58 24.07 5.36
N GLN A 172 -6.33 24.29 5.71
CA GLN A 172 -5.85 24.34 7.11
C GLN A 172 -6.20 23.05 7.89
N GLN A 173 -6.23 21.92 7.20
CA GLN A 173 -6.54 20.61 7.78
C GLN A 173 -5.29 19.72 7.85
N PRO A 174 -5.21 18.82 8.84
CA PRO A 174 -4.10 17.87 8.96
C PRO A 174 -4.02 16.89 7.77
N ALA A 175 -5.17 16.56 7.18
CA ALA A 175 -5.28 15.68 6.02
C ALA A 175 -6.56 15.96 5.24
N LEU A 176 -6.58 15.62 3.95
CA LEU A 176 -7.74 15.83 3.08
C LEU A 176 -9.00 15.07 3.52
N ARG A 177 -8.87 13.97 4.30
CA ARG A 177 -10.03 13.28 4.87
C ARG A 177 -10.87 14.15 5.83
N ASP A 178 -10.31 15.25 6.30
CA ASP A 178 -10.97 16.18 7.21
C ASP A 178 -11.69 17.32 6.46
N VAL A 179 -11.60 17.33 5.13
CA VAL A 179 -12.28 18.28 4.24
C VAL A 179 -13.53 17.63 3.66
N THR A 180 -14.64 18.33 3.66
CA THR A 180 -15.87 17.85 3.02
C THR A 180 -15.90 18.21 1.54
N ILE A 181 -16.72 17.49 0.76
CA ILE A 181 -16.86 17.78 -0.67
C ILE A 181 -17.55 19.15 -0.91
N GLU A 182 -18.39 19.58 0.01
CA GLU A 182 -19.06 20.88 -0.01
C GLU A 182 -18.06 22.01 0.19
N GLU A 183 -17.17 21.90 1.19
CA GLU A 183 -16.09 22.86 1.43
C GLU A 183 -15.17 22.95 0.21
N PHE A 184 -14.79 21.82 -0.36
CA PHE A 184 -13.96 21.82 -1.57
C PHE A 184 -14.66 22.50 -2.74
N ASN A 185 -15.91 22.15 -3.04
CA ASN A 185 -16.64 22.71 -4.18
C ASN A 185 -16.83 24.23 -4.08
N ALA A 186 -16.96 24.78 -2.87
CA ALA A 186 -17.11 26.21 -2.66
C ALA A 186 -15.88 27.02 -3.10
N VAL A 187 -14.67 26.45 -2.96
CA VAL A 187 -13.39 27.16 -3.18
C VAL A 187 -12.46 26.46 -4.18
N ALA A 188 -12.93 25.44 -4.88
CA ALA A 188 -12.10 24.67 -5.83
C ALA A 188 -11.44 25.54 -6.91
N HIS A 189 -12.07 26.64 -7.27
CA HIS A 189 -11.58 27.61 -8.27
C HIS A 189 -10.41 28.47 -7.76
N GLU A 190 -10.14 28.48 -6.46
CA GLU A 190 -9.05 29.22 -5.83
C GLU A 190 -7.76 28.38 -5.73
N LEU A 191 -7.89 27.05 -5.88
CA LEU A 191 -6.76 26.12 -5.84
C LEU A 191 -6.01 26.11 -7.18
N ASP A 192 -4.73 25.80 -7.11
CA ASP A 192 -4.00 25.36 -8.31
C ASP A 192 -4.78 24.23 -9.00
N PRO A 193 -4.96 24.27 -10.33
CA PRO A 193 -5.78 23.27 -11.05
C PRO A 193 -5.35 21.83 -10.84
N ILE A 194 -4.03 21.56 -10.70
CA ILE A 194 -3.50 20.24 -10.44
C ILE A 194 -3.85 19.81 -9.00
N VAL A 195 -3.62 20.70 -8.03
CA VAL A 195 -3.95 20.44 -6.63
C VAL A 195 -5.46 20.18 -6.47
N ALA A 196 -6.32 20.98 -7.14
CA ALA A 196 -7.77 20.78 -7.12
C ALA A 196 -8.18 19.37 -7.60
N LYS A 197 -7.58 18.89 -8.67
CA LYS A 197 -7.79 17.51 -9.14
C LYS A 197 -7.41 16.47 -8.08
N ARG A 198 -6.24 16.61 -7.43
CA ARG A 198 -5.80 15.68 -6.37
C ARG A 198 -6.74 15.68 -5.19
N VAL A 199 -7.17 16.87 -4.74
CA VAL A 199 -8.15 17.02 -3.65
C VAL A 199 -9.44 16.30 -4.02
N ARG A 200 -10.02 16.57 -5.20
CA ARG A 200 -11.23 15.91 -5.67
C ARG A 200 -11.11 14.40 -5.62
N HIS A 201 -10.02 13.85 -6.18
CA HIS A 201 -9.76 12.41 -6.14
C HIS A 201 -9.82 11.86 -4.72
N ILE A 202 -9.04 12.43 -3.79
CA ILE A 202 -8.96 11.90 -2.41
C ILE A 202 -10.32 11.95 -1.71
N LEU A 203 -11.07 13.05 -1.84
CA LEU A 203 -12.38 13.17 -1.20
C LEU A 203 -13.38 12.15 -1.75
N THR A 204 -13.46 12.04 -3.08
CA THR A 204 -14.40 11.13 -3.72
C THR A 204 -13.99 9.66 -3.56
N GLU A 205 -12.68 9.35 -3.56
CA GLU A 205 -12.18 7.99 -3.39
C GLU A 205 -12.40 7.47 -1.98
N ASN A 206 -12.23 8.31 -0.95
CA ASN A 206 -12.57 7.95 0.42
C ASN A 206 -14.05 7.55 0.55
N ALA A 207 -14.95 8.33 -0.06
CA ALA A 207 -16.37 8.01 -0.05
C ALA A 207 -16.67 6.71 -0.80
N ARG A 208 -16.10 6.53 -2.00
CA ARG A 208 -16.23 5.29 -2.79
C ARG A 208 -15.73 4.05 -2.03
N THR A 209 -14.63 4.16 -1.33
CA THR A 209 -14.07 3.05 -0.54
C THR A 209 -15.03 2.57 0.55
N VAL A 210 -15.63 3.51 1.28
CA VAL A 210 -16.62 3.18 2.33
C VAL A 210 -17.88 2.56 1.73
N GLU A 211 -18.36 3.11 0.61
CA GLU A 211 -19.53 2.58 -0.10
C GLU A 211 -19.26 1.20 -0.70
N ALA A 212 -18.05 0.96 -1.26
CA ALA A 212 -17.64 -0.33 -1.79
C ALA A 212 -17.64 -1.42 -0.71
N ALA A 213 -17.16 -1.10 0.50
CA ALA A 213 -17.23 -2.03 1.63
C ALA A 213 -18.69 -2.40 1.97
N SER A 214 -19.60 -1.42 1.95
CA SER A 214 -21.03 -1.66 2.16
C SER A 214 -21.67 -2.49 1.03
N ALA A 215 -21.34 -2.18 -0.23
CA ALA A 215 -21.83 -2.93 -1.39
C ALA A 215 -21.38 -4.41 -1.35
N LEU A 216 -20.13 -4.67 -0.98
CA LEU A 216 -19.63 -6.04 -0.80
C LEU A 216 -20.38 -6.78 0.33
N GLU A 217 -20.61 -6.15 1.48
CA GLU A 217 -21.34 -6.76 2.59
C GLU A 217 -22.78 -7.12 2.21
N GLN A 218 -23.41 -6.31 1.36
CA GLN A 218 -24.77 -6.53 0.86
C GLN A 218 -24.83 -7.50 -0.34
N GLY A 219 -23.67 -7.86 -0.91
CA GLY A 219 -23.58 -8.65 -2.13
C GLY A 219 -24.03 -7.88 -3.38
N ASP A 220 -24.05 -6.55 -3.34
CA ASP A 220 -24.38 -5.70 -4.49
C ASP A 220 -23.17 -5.55 -5.43
N LEU A 221 -22.98 -6.59 -6.23
CA LEU A 221 -21.88 -6.66 -7.19
C LEU A 221 -22.03 -5.64 -8.33
N LYS A 222 -23.27 -5.25 -8.66
CA LYS A 222 -23.50 -4.22 -9.68
C LYS A 222 -22.95 -2.88 -9.21
N ARG A 223 -23.34 -2.46 -7.99
CA ARG A 223 -22.84 -1.20 -7.41
C ARG A 223 -21.32 -1.25 -7.20
N MET A 224 -20.77 -2.40 -6.78
CA MET A 224 -19.32 -2.59 -6.69
C MET A 224 -18.61 -2.35 -8.03
N GLY A 225 -19.14 -2.89 -9.13
CA GLY A 225 -18.60 -2.67 -10.48
C GLY A 225 -18.65 -1.20 -10.91
N GLU A 226 -19.75 -0.49 -10.61
CA GLU A 226 -19.89 0.94 -10.86
C GLU A 226 -18.82 1.74 -10.08
N LEU A 227 -18.65 1.46 -8.78
CA LEU A 227 -17.66 2.11 -7.93
C LEU A 227 -16.21 1.87 -8.43
N MET A 228 -15.90 0.67 -8.88
CA MET A 228 -14.60 0.36 -9.49
C MET A 228 -14.37 1.17 -10.77
N ALA A 229 -15.38 1.32 -11.61
CA ALA A 229 -15.30 2.12 -12.85
C ALA A 229 -15.12 3.61 -12.55
N GLU A 230 -15.85 4.15 -11.57
CA GLU A 230 -15.71 5.52 -11.08
C GLU A 230 -14.32 5.77 -10.49
N SER A 231 -13.78 4.83 -9.70
CA SER A 231 -12.44 4.88 -9.14
C SER A 231 -11.38 4.92 -10.25
N HIS A 232 -11.47 4.05 -11.25
CA HIS A 232 -10.55 4.06 -12.39
C HIS A 232 -10.59 5.40 -13.14
N ALA A 233 -11.78 5.94 -13.43
CA ALA A 233 -11.91 7.24 -14.08
C ALA A 233 -11.25 8.36 -13.26
N SER A 234 -11.46 8.39 -11.95
CA SER A 234 -10.83 9.37 -11.06
C SER A 234 -9.32 9.19 -10.96
N MET A 235 -8.81 7.95 -10.94
CA MET A 235 -7.37 7.68 -11.00
C MET A 235 -6.73 8.17 -12.29
N ARG A 236 -7.44 8.07 -13.44
CA ARG A 236 -6.96 8.54 -14.73
C ARG A 236 -7.03 10.06 -14.86
N ASP A 237 -8.18 10.67 -14.54
CA ASP A 237 -8.50 12.04 -14.90
C ASP A 237 -8.16 13.06 -13.80
N ASP A 238 -8.31 12.66 -12.54
CA ASP A 238 -8.05 13.51 -11.38
C ASP A 238 -6.69 13.23 -10.72
N PHE A 239 -6.31 11.96 -10.53
CA PHE A 239 -5.05 11.62 -9.88
C PHE A 239 -3.90 11.43 -10.87
N GLU A 240 -4.21 11.13 -12.12
CA GLU A 240 -3.27 11.00 -13.24
C GLU A 240 -2.14 10.00 -12.94
N ILE A 241 -2.52 8.81 -12.45
CA ILE A 241 -1.59 7.74 -12.09
C ILE A 241 -1.70 6.50 -12.98
N THR A 242 -2.66 6.49 -13.91
CA THR A 242 -2.78 5.41 -14.89
C THR A 242 -1.80 5.60 -16.05
N VAL A 243 -1.67 4.56 -16.85
CA VAL A 243 -0.91 4.58 -18.11
C VAL A 243 -1.80 4.05 -19.22
N PRO A 244 -1.55 4.42 -20.50
CA PRO A 244 -2.41 3.99 -21.62
C PRO A 244 -2.65 2.47 -21.70
N GLN A 245 -1.67 1.66 -21.28
CA GLN A 245 -1.79 0.20 -21.26
C GLN A 245 -2.83 -0.27 -20.23
N ILE A 246 -2.88 0.36 -19.06
CA ILE A 246 -3.89 0.06 -18.02
C ILE A 246 -5.27 0.52 -18.50
N ASP A 247 -5.38 1.73 -19.04
CA ASP A 247 -6.64 2.26 -19.55
C ASP A 247 -7.21 1.35 -20.66
N THR A 248 -6.35 0.89 -21.58
CA THR A 248 -6.74 -0.06 -22.63
C THR A 248 -7.22 -1.39 -22.04
N LEU A 249 -6.55 -1.93 -21.03
CA LEU A 249 -7.00 -3.16 -20.36
C LEU A 249 -8.37 -3.01 -19.73
N VAL A 250 -8.62 -1.88 -19.06
CA VAL A 250 -9.94 -1.61 -18.47
C VAL A 250 -11.04 -1.55 -19.52
N GLU A 251 -10.80 -0.89 -20.67
CA GLU A 251 -11.78 -0.85 -21.76
C GLU A 251 -12.02 -2.23 -22.39
N ILE A 252 -10.98 -3.06 -22.54
CA ILE A 252 -11.14 -4.44 -23.01
C ILE A 252 -12.00 -5.24 -22.04
N VAL A 253 -11.73 -5.16 -20.73
CA VAL A 253 -12.49 -5.88 -19.70
C VAL A 253 -13.96 -5.46 -19.73
N LYS A 254 -14.24 -4.15 -19.77
CA LYS A 254 -15.62 -3.63 -19.87
C LYS A 254 -16.37 -4.12 -21.11
N ALA A 255 -15.66 -4.37 -22.20
CA ALA A 255 -16.28 -4.84 -23.45
C ALA A 255 -16.60 -6.36 -23.45
N VAL A 256 -16.01 -7.12 -22.53
CA VAL A 256 -16.14 -8.59 -22.47
C VAL A 256 -17.11 -9.05 -21.36
N ILE A 257 -17.30 -8.22 -20.35
CA ILE A 257 -18.19 -8.48 -19.20
C ILE A 257 -19.50 -7.71 -19.39
#